data_f3374d749c4c5b1bed7b033e452de239
#
_entry.id   f3374d749c4c5b1bed7b033e452de239
#
_cell.length_a   1.000
_cell.length_b   1.000
_cell.length_c   1.000
_cell.angle_alpha   90.00
_cell.angle_beta   90.00
_cell.angle_gamma   90.00
#
_symmetry.space_group_name_H-M   'P 1'
#
loop_
_entity.id
_entity.type
_entity.pdbx_description
1 polymer ?
#
loop_
_entity_poly.entity_id
_entity_poly.type
_entity_poly.pdbx_seq_one_letter_code
_entity_poly.pdbx_strand_id
1 'polypeptide(L)'
;MAIATEIHDQCAPLFGTSRVRAHRLARGIALSDVVAQVRALYEAEGKPPPKLGETLLSAYESGHKRPGSEYLHYLCRVYRTEPDDLGYPGPCLCGSDHGTGTGVVPRRPAGEPGTLVGSVVAAVPDDRPWRATGAEPPATADADEEETVLRGVLLRLLAGAGVVPDGRFLGAVDGVRRRMDDALVSSTVTATMLDQWAETALDQGRRYQATPPVRLLCDVLLDLAEVRRMCERRQPLENQERLCRIAAQLAGLAGFIMTNLGDHRLARSFFRTARTAADETGDRALRAWVTVRESLVPLYYGDPPEALILARKAQDLAGRAPGVAAAMAPAVEARALGMLALQGRSDTVPAARRALVRARAVFDRLPQPCTTDLAFGFTERQLAFYEGDTFTALGDHRRGEEALSRALTLYAATDRVDRTLVRLGRAACRLHAGDPDAALSAAREAIIELPVEHRSDILLHRARLLGVAVRDRHGEIPELAEFTEAISPAGRRRTASGDSGAA
;
A
#
# COMPACT_ATOMS: atom_id res chain seq x y z
N MET A 1 -4.06 19.43 -18.48
CA MET A 1 -2.91 19.46 -19.39
C MET A 1 -1.60 19.31 -18.62
N ALA A 2 -1.18 20.20 -17.71
CA ALA A 2 0.10 20.12 -17.00
C ALA A 2 0.39 18.76 -16.33
N ILE A 3 -0.60 18.16 -15.64
CA ILE A 3 -0.43 16.85 -14.95
C ILE A 3 -0.18 15.71 -15.95
N ALA A 4 -0.87 15.68 -17.09
CA ALA A 4 -0.67 14.62 -18.09
C ALA A 4 0.72 14.70 -18.74
N THR A 5 1.19 15.92 -19.03
CA THR A 5 2.54 16.16 -19.53
C THR A 5 3.59 15.74 -18.51
N GLU A 6 3.41 16.11 -17.25
CA GLU A 6 4.33 15.72 -16.17
C GLU A 6 4.38 14.19 -15.97
N ILE A 7 3.22 13.50 -15.99
CA ILE A 7 3.16 12.03 -15.94
C ILE A 7 3.90 11.42 -17.14
N HIS A 8 3.72 11.98 -18.34
CA HIS A 8 4.43 11.50 -19.53
C HIS A 8 5.94 11.68 -19.37
N ASP A 9 6.38 12.89 -19.05
CA ASP A 9 7.81 13.23 -18.99
C ASP A 9 8.56 12.44 -17.91
N GLN A 10 7.90 12.15 -16.79
CA GLN A 10 8.49 11.34 -15.71
C GLN A 10 8.40 9.83 -15.96
N CYS A 11 7.32 9.36 -16.56
CA CYS A 11 7.07 7.93 -16.70
C CYS A 11 7.47 7.35 -18.07
N ALA A 12 7.54 8.16 -19.13
CA ALA A 12 7.90 7.65 -20.45
C ALA A 12 9.32 7.08 -20.54
N PRO A 13 10.36 7.71 -19.91
CA PRO A 13 11.71 7.16 -19.90
C PRO A 13 11.83 5.84 -19.11
N LEU A 14 11.00 5.67 -18.07
CA LEU A 14 11.09 4.55 -17.13
C LEU A 14 10.17 3.40 -17.53
N PHE A 15 8.98 3.70 -18.05
CA PHE A 15 7.89 2.74 -18.24
C PHE A 15 7.32 2.73 -19.66
N GLY A 16 7.88 3.49 -20.59
CA GLY A 16 7.37 3.62 -21.96
C GLY A 16 5.93 4.17 -22.01
N THR A 17 5.53 4.98 -21.03
CA THR A 17 4.18 5.53 -20.93
C THR A 17 3.90 6.46 -22.10
N SER A 18 2.94 6.12 -22.97
CA SER A 18 2.53 7.01 -24.07
C SER A 18 1.75 8.21 -23.54
N ARG A 19 1.66 9.27 -24.37
CA ARG A 19 0.85 10.44 -24.04
C ARG A 19 -0.62 10.08 -23.84
N VAL A 20 -1.18 9.16 -24.63
CA VAL A 20 -2.55 8.66 -24.49
C VAL A 20 -2.77 8.07 -23.10
N ARG A 21 -1.85 7.21 -22.64
CA ARG A 21 -1.90 6.62 -21.31
C ARG A 21 -1.74 7.67 -20.20
N ALA A 22 -0.82 8.63 -20.39
CA ALA A 22 -0.61 9.71 -19.43
C ALA A 22 -1.87 10.56 -19.23
N HIS A 23 -2.61 10.86 -20.31
CA HIS A 23 -3.89 11.58 -20.26
C HIS A 23 -4.98 10.82 -19.53
N ARG A 24 -5.07 9.51 -19.68
CA ARG A 24 -5.99 8.68 -18.92
C ARG A 24 -5.63 8.65 -17.41
N LEU A 25 -4.36 8.42 -17.10
CA LEU A 25 -3.88 8.37 -15.72
C LEU A 25 -4.05 9.72 -14.99
N ALA A 26 -3.80 10.84 -15.69
CA ALA A 26 -4.02 12.17 -15.14
C ALA A 26 -5.48 12.45 -14.72
N ARG A 27 -6.43 11.70 -15.30
CA ARG A 27 -7.86 11.79 -14.97
C ARG A 27 -8.34 10.73 -14.00
N GLY A 28 -7.48 9.78 -13.64
CA GLY A 28 -7.82 8.69 -12.71
C GLY A 28 -8.93 7.75 -13.22
N ILE A 29 -9.09 7.62 -14.55
CA ILE A 29 -10.14 6.79 -15.16
C ILE A 29 -9.59 5.44 -15.63
N ALA A 30 -10.40 4.38 -15.53
CA ALA A 30 -10.03 3.05 -16.01
C ALA A 30 -10.17 2.94 -17.54
N LEU A 31 -9.55 1.90 -18.15
CA LEU A 31 -9.72 1.61 -19.59
C LEU A 31 -11.20 1.41 -19.95
N SER A 32 -11.94 0.66 -19.11
CA SER A 32 -13.37 0.44 -19.25
C SER A 32 -14.18 1.72 -19.31
N ASP A 33 -13.80 2.71 -18.50
CA ASP A 33 -14.50 4.00 -18.43
C ASP A 33 -14.30 4.81 -19.72
N VAL A 34 -13.10 4.78 -20.30
CA VAL A 34 -12.83 5.45 -21.58
C VAL A 34 -13.63 4.80 -22.70
N VAL A 35 -13.66 3.45 -22.74
CA VAL A 35 -14.46 2.70 -23.73
C VAL A 35 -15.95 3.03 -23.59
N ALA A 36 -16.46 3.09 -22.35
CA ALA A 36 -17.86 3.45 -22.09
C ALA A 36 -18.16 4.88 -22.53
N GLN A 37 -17.28 5.86 -22.25
CA GLN A 37 -17.46 7.25 -22.68
C GLN A 37 -17.42 7.40 -24.20
N VAL A 38 -16.48 6.71 -24.89
CA VAL A 38 -16.44 6.71 -26.36
C VAL A 38 -17.75 6.11 -26.93
N ARG A 39 -18.23 5.01 -26.37
CA ARG A 39 -19.48 4.36 -26.79
C ARG A 39 -20.68 5.29 -26.60
N ALA A 40 -20.77 5.98 -25.49
CA ALA A 40 -21.81 6.98 -25.23
C ALA A 40 -21.79 8.16 -26.23
N LEU A 41 -20.60 8.59 -26.66
CA LEU A 41 -20.46 9.62 -27.69
C LEU A 41 -20.96 9.13 -29.08
N TYR A 42 -20.67 7.88 -29.45
CA TYR A 42 -21.21 7.28 -30.67
C TYR A 42 -22.73 7.19 -30.65
N GLU A 43 -23.29 6.76 -29.53
CA GLU A 43 -24.74 6.66 -29.33
C GLU A 43 -25.42 8.06 -29.41
N ALA A 44 -24.83 9.06 -28.77
CA ALA A 44 -25.32 10.45 -28.85
C ALA A 44 -25.31 11.02 -30.28
N GLU A 45 -24.43 10.52 -31.15
CA GLU A 45 -24.36 10.91 -32.57
C GLU A 45 -25.18 10.00 -33.50
N GLY A 46 -25.91 9.03 -32.96
CA GLY A 46 -26.70 8.09 -33.75
C GLY A 46 -25.85 7.12 -34.59
N LYS A 47 -24.58 6.93 -34.22
CA LYS A 47 -23.67 6.03 -34.92
C LYS A 47 -23.74 4.61 -34.36
N PRO A 48 -23.44 3.59 -35.20
CA PRO A 48 -23.34 2.21 -34.72
C PRO A 48 -22.23 2.09 -33.65
N PRO A 49 -22.36 1.15 -32.69
CA PRO A 49 -21.41 1.02 -31.59
C PRO A 49 -19.98 0.78 -32.12
N PRO A 50 -18.97 1.48 -31.55
CA PRO A 50 -17.59 1.37 -32.01
C PRO A 50 -17.02 -0.03 -31.69
N LYS A 51 -16.12 -0.51 -32.54
CA LYS A 51 -15.32 -1.73 -32.28
C LYS A 51 -14.18 -1.47 -31.27
N LEU A 52 -14.17 -0.32 -30.61
CA LEU A 52 -13.18 0.01 -29.58
C LEU A 52 -13.51 -0.78 -28.31
N GLY A 53 -12.61 -1.68 -27.93
CA GLY A 53 -12.62 -2.38 -26.64
C GLY A 53 -11.37 -2.03 -25.84
N GLU A 54 -11.29 -2.51 -24.59
CA GLU A 54 -10.15 -2.27 -23.70
C GLU A 54 -8.82 -2.75 -24.30
N THR A 55 -8.81 -3.91 -24.97
CA THR A 55 -7.62 -4.47 -25.64
C THR A 55 -7.10 -3.52 -26.74
N LEU A 56 -7.99 -2.95 -27.55
CA LEU A 56 -7.58 -2.05 -28.61
C LEU A 56 -7.12 -0.70 -28.04
N LEU A 57 -7.78 -0.20 -26.99
CA LEU A 57 -7.36 1.01 -26.30
C LEU A 57 -5.99 0.81 -25.62
N SER A 58 -5.77 -0.33 -24.97
CA SER A 58 -4.48 -0.71 -24.41
C SER A 58 -3.37 -0.76 -25.46
N ALA A 59 -3.67 -1.26 -26.67
CA ALA A 59 -2.72 -1.24 -27.80
C ALA A 59 -2.38 0.19 -28.26
N TYR A 60 -3.29 1.14 -28.16
CA TYR A 60 -3.01 2.55 -28.41
C TYR A 60 -2.15 3.17 -27.31
N GLU A 61 -2.42 2.81 -26.06
CA GLU A 61 -1.66 3.29 -24.89
C GLU A 61 -0.23 2.73 -24.80
N SER A 62 -0.02 1.52 -25.33
CA SER A 62 1.32 0.91 -25.41
C SER A 62 2.10 1.28 -26.67
N GLY A 63 1.46 2.02 -27.61
CA GLY A 63 2.09 2.39 -28.87
C GLY A 63 2.17 1.27 -29.91
N HIS A 64 1.61 0.08 -29.62
CA HIS A 64 1.58 -1.04 -30.56
C HIS A 64 0.68 -0.79 -31.77
N LYS A 65 -0.35 0.04 -31.59
CA LYS A 65 -1.21 0.49 -32.70
C LYS A 65 -1.42 2.00 -32.61
N ARG A 66 -1.62 2.62 -33.76
CA ARG A 66 -2.04 4.01 -33.84
C ARG A 66 -3.55 4.08 -33.98
N PRO A 67 -4.26 4.93 -33.21
CA PRO A 67 -5.69 5.17 -33.43
C PRO A 67 -5.90 5.76 -34.81
N GLY A 68 -6.91 5.27 -35.53
CA GLY A 68 -7.39 5.93 -36.73
C GLY A 68 -7.96 7.31 -36.38
N SER A 69 -8.05 8.19 -37.38
CA SER A 69 -8.50 9.57 -37.21
C SER A 69 -9.85 9.69 -36.48
N GLU A 70 -10.76 8.76 -36.71
CA GLU A 70 -12.06 8.72 -36.02
C GLU A 70 -11.89 8.40 -34.53
N TYR A 71 -11.18 7.34 -34.15
CA TYR A 71 -10.96 7.02 -32.74
C TYR A 71 -10.11 8.08 -32.04
N LEU A 72 -9.14 8.68 -32.74
CA LEU A 72 -8.36 9.78 -32.20
C LEU A 72 -9.26 10.97 -31.87
N HIS A 73 -10.22 11.32 -32.76
CA HIS A 73 -11.21 12.37 -32.50
C HIS A 73 -12.02 12.10 -31.22
N TYR A 74 -12.54 10.89 -31.01
CA TYR A 74 -13.29 10.58 -29.79
C TYR A 74 -12.41 10.54 -28.54
N LEU A 75 -11.15 10.10 -28.64
CA LEU A 75 -10.19 10.17 -27.54
C LEU A 75 -9.88 11.63 -27.16
N CYS A 76 -9.73 12.51 -28.15
CA CYS A 76 -9.57 13.95 -27.89
C CYS A 76 -10.78 14.54 -27.14
N ARG A 77 -12.00 14.13 -27.50
CA ARG A 77 -13.23 14.57 -26.79
C ARG A 77 -13.33 14.03 -25.38
N VAL A 78 -13.02 12.75 -25.16
CA VAL A 78 -13.02 12.11 -23.84
C VAL A 78 -11.96 12.77 -22.94
N TYR A 79 -10.76 13.01 -23.48
CA TYR A 79 -9.66 13.60 -22.74
C TYR A 79 -9.65 15.14 -22.80
N ARG A 80 -10.60 15.79 -23.49
CA ARG A 80 -10.68 17.23 -23.66
C ARG A 80 -9.31 17.83 -24.00
N THR A 81 -8.72 17.35 -25.06
CA THR A 81 -7.34 17.68 -25.46
C THR A 81 -7.22 17.59 -27.00
N GLU A 82 -6.13 18.13 -27.55
CA GLU A 82 -5.86 18.11 -28.97
C GLU A 82 -5.05 16.86 -29.37
N PRO A 83 -5.07 16.46 -30.68
CA PRO A 83 -4.29 15.34 -31.16
C PRO A 83 -2.79 15.45 -30.87
N ASP A 84 -2.23 16.65 -30.94
CA ASP A 84 -0.82 16.93 -30.66
C ASP A 84 -0.45 16.60 -29.19
N ASP A 85 -1.34 16.86 -28.25
CA ASP A 85 -1.16 16.53 -26.84
C ASP A 85 -1.13 15.01 -26.60
N LEU A 86 -1.84 14.24 -27.46
CA LEU A 86 -1.83 12.78 -27.44
C LEU A 86 -0.66 12.17 -28.23
N GLY A 87 0.18 13.02 -28.85
CA GLY A 87 1.34 12.60 -29.63
C GLY A 87 1.05 12.30 -31.11
N TYR A 88 -0.06 12.81 -31.64
CA TYR A 88 -0.47 12.63 -33.04
C TYR A 88 -0.58 13.99 -33.72
N PRO A 89 0.46 14.44 -34.45
CA PRO A 89 0.48 15.76 -35.05
C PRO A 89 -0.61 15.93 -36.12
N GLY A 90 -1.30 17.06 -36.06
CA GLY A 90 -2.30 17.47 -37.03
C GLY A 90 -3.65 17.86 -36.41
N PRO A 91 -4.52 18.54 -37.17
CA PRO A 91 -5.81 18.98 -36.67
C PRO A 91 -6.76 17.80 -36.46
N CYS A 92 -7.67 17.94 -35.46
CA CYS A 92 -8.72 16.98 -35.26
C CYS A 92 -9.68 16.93 -36.45
N LEU A 93 -10.24 15.74 -36.72
CA LEU A 93 -11.21 15.53 -37.84
C LEU A 93 -12.41 16.47 -37.82
N CYS A 94 -12.83 16.96 -36.65
CA CYS A 94 -13.97 17.87 -36.53
C CYS A 94 -13.60 19.32 -36.82
N GLY A 95 -12.33 19.66 -36.94
CA GLY A 95 -11.87 21.04 -37.10
C GLY A 95 -12.11 21.95 -35.88
N SER A 96 -12.57 21.38 -34.73
CA SER A 96 -12.87 22.12 -33.51
C SER A 96 -11.74 21.95 -32.49
N ASP A 97 -11.49 23.01 -31.73
CA ASP A 97 -10.58 23.00 -30.59
C ASP A 97 -11.27 22.32 -29.40
N HIS A 98 -10.74 21.18 -28.93
CA HIS A 98 -11.25 20.42 -27.80
C HIS A 98 -10.66 20.87 -26.45
N GLY A 99 -9.64 21.73 -26.47
CA GLY A 99 -8.90 22.21 -25.28
C GLY A 99 -9.53 23.41 -24.58
N THR A 100 -10.38 24.20 -25.23
CA THR A 100 -10.87 25.49 -24.72
C THR A 100 -12.40 25.55 -24.47
N GLY A 101 -13.14 24.46 -24.62
CA GLY A 101 -14.58 24.44 -24.45
C GLY A 101 -15.05 24.51 -23.00
N THR A 102 -15.45 25.67 -22.50
CA THR A 102 -16.44 25.84 -21.44
C THR A 102 -17.81 25.32 -21.92
N GLY A 103 -17.93 24.01 -22.07
CA GLY A 103 -19.17 23.33 -22.39
C GLY A 103 -20.06 23.26 -21.16
N VAL A 104 -21.10 24.06 -21.16
CA VAL A 104 -22.23 24.02 -20.24
C VAL A 104 -22.73 22.58 -20.09
N VAL A 105 -22.52 22.00 -18.93
CA VAL A 105 -23.21 20.79 -18.52
C VAL A 105 -24.68 21.16 -18.33
N PRO A 106 -25.64 20.49 -18.95
CA PRO A 106 -27.06 20.74 -18.62
C PRO A 106 -27.28 20.32 -17.16
N ARG A 107 -27.52 21.31 -16.31
CA ARG A 107 -28.00 21.12 -14.95
C ARG A 107 -29.36 20.42 -15.01
N ARG A 108 -29.44 19.24 -14.45
CA ARG A 108 -30.72 18.68 -14.02
C ARG A 108 -31.38 19.65 -13.02
N PRO A 109 -32.66 19.93 -13.12
CA PRO A 109 -33.33 20.81 -12.17
C PRO A 109 -33.37 20.17 -10.79
N ALA A 110 -33.11 21.01 -9.78
CA ALA A 110 -33.24 20.68 -8.38
C ALA A 110 -34.70 20.36 -8.06
N GLY A 111 -34.95 19.14 -7.63
CA GLY A 111 -36.18 18.72 -6.97
C GLY A 111 -35.97 18.73 -5.46
N GLU A 112 -36.90 19.28 -4.76
CA GLU A 112 -36.97 19.54 -3.34
C GLU A 112 -36.86 18.28 -2.44
N PRO A 113 -36.60 18.43 -1.11
CA PRO A 113 -36.35 17.35 -0.19
C PRO A 113 -37.64 16.68 0.28
N GLY A 114 -37.78 15.42 0.03
CA GLY A 114 -38.87 14.56 0.52
C GLY A 114 -38.37 13.48 1.44
N THR A 115 -38.82 13.59 2.64
CA THR A 115 -38.88 12.74 3.83
C THR A 115 -38.76 11.23 3.64
N LEU A 116 -38.03 10.68 4.59
CA LEU A 116 -37.84 9.28 5.04
C LEU A 116 -39.10 8.39 5.00
N VAL A 117 -38.84 7.11 4.93
CA VAL A 117 -39.44 5.89 5.49
C VAL A 117 -39.77 4.84 4.43
N GLY A 118 -39.26 3.66 4.64
CA GLY A 118 -39.78 2.45 4.02
C GLY A 118 -38.77 1.36 3.72
N SER A 119 -38.51 0.49 4.71
CA SER A 119 -38.04 -0.87 4.50
C SER A 119 -38.77 -1.56 3.35
N VAL A 120 -38.03 -2.14 2.42
CA VAL A 120 -38.55 -3.26 1.63
C VAL A 120 -37.43 -4.31 1.52
N VAL A 121 -37.59 -5.37 2.29
CA VAL A 121 -37.02 -6.69 2.03
C VAL A 121 -37.73 -7.20 0.78
N ALA A 122 -37.01 -7.50 -0.27
CA ALA A 122 -37.51 -8.29 -1.39
C ALA A 122 -36.42 -9.21 -1.90
N ALA A 123 -36.58 -10.46 -1.49
CA ALA A 123 -36.66 -11.67 -2.32
C ALA A 123 -35.47 -11.94 -3.26
N VAL A 124 -34.73 -12.96 -2.90
CA VAL A 124 -33.86 -13.79 -3.74
C VAL A 124 -34.73 -14.52 -4.77
N PRO A 125 -34.37 -14.59 -6.03
CA PRO A 125 -34.73 -15.68 -6.91
C PRO A 125 -33.54 -16.56 -7.22
N ASP A 126 -33.62 -17.73 -6.70
CA ASP A 126 -33.55 -19.11 -7.19
C ASP A 126 -32.64 -19.41 -8.40
N ASP A 127 -31.82 -20.41 -8.14
CA ASP A 127 -31.25 -21.46 -8.97
C ASP A 127 -31.25 -21.28 -10.51
N ARG A 128 -30.06 -21.05 -11.05
CA ARG A 128 -29.68 -21.71 -12.31
C ARG A 128 -28.24 -22.22 -12.24
N PRO A 129 -28.04 -23.49 -12.64
CA PRO A 129 -26.72 -24.08 -12.64
C PRO A 129 -25.82 -23.40 -13.66
N TRP A 130 -24.63 -22.96 -13.23
CA TRP A 130 -23.55 -22.54 -14.12
C TRP A 130 -23.16 -23.72 -15.02
N ARG A 131 -23.49 -23.61 -16.29
CA ARG A 131 -22.85 -24.43 -17.33
C ARG A 131 -21.50 -23.80 -17.65
N ALA A 132 -20.44 -24.52 -17.33
CA ALA A 132 -19.08 -24.25 -17.79
C ALA A 132 -19.10 -24.32 -19.33
N THR A 133 -19.09 -23.18 -19.98
CA THR A 133 -18.59 -23.08 -21.34
C THR A 133 -17.10 -22.91 -21.24
N GLY A 134 -16.36 -23.96 -21.59
CA GLY A 134 -14.92 -23.92 -21.74
C GLY A 134 -14.54 -22.92 -22.84
N ALA A 135 -14.06 -21.77 -22.39
CA ALA A 135 -13.20 -20.90 -23.18
C ALA A 135 -11.92 -20.77 -22.34
N GLU A 136 -10.87 -21.46 -22.75
CA GLU A 136 -9.53 -21.19 -22.28
C GLU A 136 -9.23 -19.69 -22.50
N PRO A 137 -8.70 -18.98 -21.49
CA PRO A 137 -8.22 -17.62 -21.70
C PRO A 137 -7.04 -17.68 -22.68
N PRO A 138 -6.86 -16.70 -23.59
CA PRO A 138 -5.76 -16.70 -24.52
C PRO A 138 -4.43 -16.51 -23.77
N ALA A 139 -3.75 -17.61 -23.50
CA ALA A 139 -2.41 -17.66 -22.90
C ALA A 139 -1.29 -17.18 -23.87
N THR A 140 -1.65 -16.69 -25.05
CA THR A 140 -0.68 -16.50 -26.14
C THR A 140 -0.08 -15.10 -26.25
N ALA A 141 -0.76 -14.04 -25.78
CA ALA A 141 -0.26 -12.67 -25.95
C ALA A 141 0.91 -12.32 -25.02
N ASP A 142 0.86 -12.76 -23.76
CA ASP A 142 1.93 -12.49 -22.78
C ASP A 142 3.19 -13.35 -23.07
N ALA A 143 3.01 -14.57 -23.59
CA ALA A 143 4.11 -15.46 -23.92
C ALA A 143 4.96 -14.94 -25.11
N ASP A 144 4.32 -14.36 -26.12
CA ASP A 144 5.00 -13.80 -27.28
C ASP A 144 5.79 -12.53 -26.94
N GLU A 145 5.29 -11.71 -25.99
CA GLU A 145 6.00 -10.51 -25.54
C GLU A 145 7.25 -10.89 -24.71
N GLU A 146 7.13 -11.84 -23.80
CA GLU A 146 8.25 -12.35 -22.99
C GLU A 146 9.32 -13.02 -23.88
N GLU A 147 8.94 -13.84 -24.84
CA GLU A 147 9.86 -14.46 -25.80
C GLU A 147 10.60 -13.39 -26.62
N THR A 148 9.93 -12.34 -27.03
CA THR A 148 10.52 -11.22 -27.77
C THR A 148 11.57 -10.48 -26.93
N VAL A 149 11.28 -10.23 -25.65
CA VAL A 149 12.22 -9.58 -24.73
C VAL A 149 13.45 -10.46 -24.50
N LEU A 150 13.27 -11.76 -24.24
CA LEU A 150 14.37 -12.70 -24.02
C LEU A 150 15.24 -12.87 -25.28
N ARG A 151 14.61 -12.95 -26.46
CA ARG A 151 15.32 -13.02 -27.75
C ARG A 151 16.12 -11.73 -28.00
N GLY A 152 15.58 -10.56 -27.68
CA GLY A 152 16.26 -9.27 -27.78
C GLY A 152 17.49 -9.18 -26.86
N VAL A 153 17.40 -9.70 -25.65
CA VAL A 153 18.54 -9.76 -24.70
C VAL A 153 19.58 -10.76 -25.20
N LEU A 154 19.18 -11.95 -25.67
CA LEU A 154 20.10 -12.95 -26.20
C LEU A 154 20.90 -12.41 -27.39
N LEU A 155 20.23 -11.72 -28.32
CA LEU A 155 20.91 -11.09 -29.47
C LEU A 155 21.92 -10.03 -29.05
N ARG A 156 21.65 -9.23 -28.02
CA ARG A 156 22.60 -8.25 -27.49
C ARG A 156 23.81 -8.93 -26.82
N LEU A 157 23.58 -10.01 -26.07
CA LEU A 157 24.66 -10.80 -25.49
C LEU A 157 25.55 -11.43 -26.56
N LEU A 158 24.96 -12.00 -27.63
CA LEU A 158 25.69 -12.58 -28.76
C LEU A 158 26.46 -11.50 -29.55
N ALA A 159 25.95 -10.26 -29.59
CA ALA A 159 26.64 -9.12 -30.20
C ALA A 159 27.75 -8.54 -29.32
N GLY A 160 28.03 -9.10 -28.15
CA GLY A 160 29.05 -8.60 -27.21
C GLY A 160 28.66 -7.29 -26.51
N ALA A 161 27.40 -6.87 -26.59
CA ALA A 161 26.89 -5.71 -25.88
C ALA A 161 26.66 -6.08 -24.42
N GLY A 162 27.16 -5.26 -23.50
CA GLY A 162 26.85 -5.40 -22.07
C GLY A 162 25.36 -5.28 -21.84
N VAL A 163 24.74 -6.28 -21.20
CA VAL A 163 23.33 -6.27 -20.82
C VAL A 163 23.23 -5.92 -19.34
N VAL A 164 22.65 -4.76 -19.04
CA VAL A 164 22.21 -4.45 -17.68
C VAL A 164 20.81 -5.02 -17.52
N PRO A 165 20.54 -5.90 -16.54
CA PRO A 165 19.22 -6.42 -16.29
C PRO A 165 18.25 -5.28 -15.97
N ASP A 166 17.34 -4.98 -16.88
CA ASP A 166 16.26 -4.02 -16.64
C ASP A 166 15.00 -4.73 -16.13
N GLY A 167 14.01 -3.96 -15.69
CA GLY A 167 12.77 -4.51 -15.16
C GLY A 167 11.98 -5.36 -16.17
N ARG A 168 12.12 -5.10 -17.47
CA ARG A 168 11.47 -5.90 -18.53
C ARG A 168 12.12 -7.27 -18.69
N PHE A 169 13.44 -7.30 -18.68
CA PHE A 169 14.18 -8.56 -18.75
C PHE A 169 13.90 -9.43 -17.52
N LEU A 170 13.99 -8.85 -16.33
CA LEU A 170 13.68 -9.58 -15.09
C LEU A 170 12.23 -10.06 -15.05
N GLY A 171 11.28 -9.26 -15.55
CA GLY A 171 9.89 -9.65 -15.71
C GLY A 171 9.70 -10.82 -16.70
N ALA A 172 10.40 -10.82 -17.83
CA ALA A 172 10.35 -11.90 -18.79
C ALA A 172 10.96 -13.21 -18.27
N VAL A 173 12.07 -13.12 -17.54
CA VAL A 173 12.68 -14.28 -16.85
C VAL A 173 11.73 -14.88 -15.83
N ASP A 174 11.10 -14.03 -15.02
CA ASP A 174 10.11 -14.47 -14.04
C ASP A 174 8.85 -15.06 -14.71
N GLY A 175 8.44 -14.53 -15.84
CA GLY A 175 7.35 -15.08 -16.64
C GLY A 175 7.62 -16.49 -17.15
N VAL A 176 8.84 -16.77 -17.64
CA VAL A 176 9.25 -18.14 -18.03
C VAL A 176 9.19 -19.08 -16.81
N ARG A 177 9.74 -18.65 -15.68
CA ARG A 177 9.66 -19.42 -14.44
C ARG A 177 8.21 -19.73 -14.06
N ARG A 178 7.32 -18.72 -14.07
CA ARG A 178 5.89 -18.90 -13.76
C ARG A 178 5.21 -19.91 -14.68
N ARG A 179 5.43 -19.82 -15.98
CA ARG A 179 4.85 -20.79 -16.93
C ARG A 179 5.36 -22.20 -16.68
N MET A 180 6.64 -22.35 -16.32
CA MET A 180 7.17 -23.66 -15.94
C MET A 180 6.49 -24.17 -14.66
N ASP A 181 6.36 -23.31 -13.64
CA ASP A 181 5.64 -23.65 -12.41
C ASP A 181 4.18 -24.04 -12.72
N ASP A 182 3.49 -23.26 -13.56
CA ASP A 182 2.10 -23.55 -13.98
C ASP A 182 2.00 -24.90 -14.72
N ALA A 183 2.96 -25.22 -15.58
CA ALA A 183 3.01 -26.50 -16.28
C ALA A 183 3.27 -27.69 -15.35
N LEU A 184 4.17 -27.51 -14.36
CA LEU A 184 4.48 -28.53 -13.36
C LEU A 184 3.34 -28.72 -12.35
N VAL A 185 2.59 -27.65 -12.06
CA VAL A 185 1.48 -27.61 -11.08
C VAL A 185 0.12 -27.87 -11.75
N SER A 186 0.07 -28.31 -12.99
CA SER A 186 -1.19 -28.54 -13.74
C SER A 186 -2.15 -29.55 -13.07
N SER A 187 -1.70 -30.28 -12.04
CA SER A 187 -2.48 -31.08 -11.14
C SER A 187 -2.73 -30.35 -9.80
N THR A 188 -2.87 -31.03 -8.71
CA THR A 188 -3.10 -30.48 -7.37
C THR A 188 -1.83 -29.92 -6.74
N VAL A 189 -1.96 -28.81 -5.98
CA VAL A 189 -0.88 -28.26 -5.16
C VAL A 189 -0.42 -29.29 -4.13
N THR A 190 0.88 -29.57 -4.07
CA THR A 190 1.42 -30.56 -3.12
C THR A 190 1.68 -29.96 -1.74
N ALA A 191 1.73 -30.80 -0.70
CA ALA A 191 2.07 -30.38 0.66
C ALA A 191 3.44 -29.70 0.71
N THR A 192 4.43 -30.21 -0.02
CA THR A 192 5.78 -29.61 -0.10
C THR A 192 5.76 -28.19 -0.69
N MET A 193 4.94 -27.96 -1.72
CA MET A 193 4.78 -26.61 -2.27
C MET A 193 4.17 -25.66 -1.25
N LEU A 194 3.18 -26.11 -0.50
CA LEU A 194 2.57 -25.30 0.56
C LEU A 194 3.55 -24.99 1.69
N ASP A 195 4.45 -25.93 2.04
CA ASP A 195 5.53 -25.68 3.00
C ASP A 195 6.48 -24.61 2.49
N GLN A 196 6.87 -24.66 1.21
CA GLN A 196 7.71 -23.65 0.57
C GLN A 196 7.04 -22.27 0.55
N TRP A 197 5.76 -22.20 0.23
CA TRP A 197 5.01 -20.94 0.24
C TRP A 197 4.82 -20.37 1.64
N ALA A 198 4.61 -21.21 2.63
CA ALA A 198 4.57 -20.77 4.02
C ALA A 198 5.93 -20.19 4.46
N GLU A 199 7.04 -20.81 4.08
CA GLU A 199 8.39 -20.29 4.34
C GLU A 199 8.65 -18.98 3.56
N THR A 200 8.22 -18.89 2.30
CA THR A 200 8.30 -17.64 1.52
C THR A 200 7.57 -16.49 2.22
N ALA A 201 6.35 -16.71 2.70
CA ALA A 201 5.61 -15.70 3.44
C ALA A 201 6.35 -15.24 4.70
N LEU A 202 6.93 -16.20 5.46
CA LEU A 202 7.75 -15.87 6.63
C LEU A 202 9.02 -15.09 6.25
N ASP A 203 9.66 -15.42 5.13
CA ASP A 203 10.84 -14.72 4.65
C ASP A 203 10.53 -13.26 4.27
N GLN A 204 9.42 -13.02 3.59
CA GLN A 204 8.96 -11.65 3.33
C GLN A 204 8.76 -10.87 4.64
N GLY A 205 8.23 -11.51 5.67
CA GLY A 205 8.10 -10.92 7.01
C GLY A 205 9.46 -10.56 7.63
N ARG A 206 10.45 -11.46 7.53
CA ARG A 206 11.83 -11.21 8.03
C ARG A 206 12.51 -10.05 7.32
N ARG A 207 12.26 -9.89 6.01
CA ARG A 207 12.84 -8.82 5.17
C ARG A 207 12.20 -7.45 5.40
N TYR A 208 11.06 -7.39 6.09
CA TYR A 208 10.24 -6.18 6.26
C TYR A 208 11.03 -4.96 6.75
N GLN A 209 11.97 -5.10 7.67
CA GLN A 209 12.70 -3.97 8.26
C GLN A 209 13.91 -3.50 7.43
N ALA A 210 14.55 -4.40 6.71
CA ALA A 210 15.78 -4.12 5.99
C ALA A 210 15.53 -3.73 4.52
N THR A 211 14.42 -4.19 3.94
CA THR A 211 14.09 -3.92 2.54
C THR A 211 13.28 -2.62 2.41
N PRO A 212 13.58 -1.77 1.41
CA PRO A 212 12.77 -0.59 1.13
C PRO A 212 11.29 -0.96 0.93
N PRO A 213 10.34 -0.21 1.54
CA PRO A 213 8.93 -0.62 1.57
C PRO A 213 8.31 -0.86 0.18
N VAL A 214 8.62 -0.01 -0.80
CA VAL A 214 8.09 -0.17 -2.17
C VAL A 214 8.60 -1.47 -2.82
N ARG A 215 9.89 -1.79 -2.65
CA ARG A 215 10.47 -3.02 -3.20
C ARG A 215 9.85 -4.25 -2.56
N LEU A 216 9.75 -4.26 -1.23
CA LEU A 216 9.12 -5.37 -0.52
C LEU A 216 7.65 -5.55 -0.92
N LEU A 217 6.92 -4.44 -1.13
CA LEU A 217 5.54 -4.50 -1.61
C LEU A 217 5.47 -5.21 -2.97
N CYS A 218 6.35 -4.89 -3.91
CA CYS A 218 6.40 -5.56 -5.21
C CYS A 218 6.62 -7.07 -5.06
N ASP A 219 7.59 -7.48 -4.24
CA ASP A 219 7.88 -8.90 -3.98
C ASP A 219 6.64 -9.61 -3.39
N VAL A 220 6.01 -9.01 -2.37
CA VAL A 220 4.79 -9.57 -1.72
C VAL A 220 3.61 -9.64 -2.69
N LEU A 221 3.44 -8.67 -3.58
CA LEU A 221 2.36 -8.68 -4.58
C LEU A 221 2.55 -9.77 -5.63
N LEU A 222 3.80 -10.03 -6.04
CA LEU A 222 4.12 -11.15 -6.92
C LEU A 222 3.78 -12.48 -6.26
N ASP A 223 4.20 -12.68 -5.01
CA ASP A 223 3.89 -13.88 -4.25
C ASP A 223 2.37 -14.06 -4.06
N LEU A 224 1.66 -12.98 -3.75
CA LEU A 224 0.20 -13.00 -3.60
C LEU A 224 -0.51 -13.36 -4.91
N ALA A 225 0.01 -12.91 -6.06
CA ALA A 225 -0.52 -13.28 -7.37
C ALA A 225 -0.35 -14.78 -7.67
N GLU A 226 0.78 -15.38 -7.27
CA GLU A 226 0.98 -16.83 -7.39
C GLU A 226 0.03 -17.62 -6.49
N VAL A 227 -0.09 -17.22 -5.22
CA VAL A 227 -1.04 -17.86 -4.28
C VAL A 227 -2.47 -17.76 -4.79
N ARG A 228 -2.87 -16.61 -5.39
CA ARG A 228 -4.18 -16.45 -6.01
C ARG A 228 -4.43 -17.50 -7.10
N ARG A 229 -3.46 -17.72 -8.03
CA ARG A 229 -3.60 -18.73 -9.08
C ARG A 229 -3.79 -20.15 -8.53
N MET A 230 -3.11 -20.45 -7.42
CA MET A 230 -3.30 -21.75 -6.75
C MET A 230 -4.69 -21.86 -6.10
N CYS A 231 -5.23 -20.75 -5.54
CA CYS A 231 -6.58 -20.72 -4.98
C CYS A 231 -7.68 -20.86 -6.04
N GLU A 232 -7.46 -20.44 -7.28
CA GLU A 232 -8.41 -20.53 -8.40
C GLU A 232 -8.65 -22.00 -8.85
N ARG A 233 -7.75 -22.90 -8.49
CA ARG A 233 -7.85 -24.32 -8.82
C ARG A 233 -8.57 -25.10 -7.71
N ARG A 234 -9.26 -26.18 -8.08
CA ARG A 234 -9.86 -27.08 -7.09
C ARG A 234 -8.77 -27.77 -6.28
N GLN A 235 -8.79 -27.55 -4.98
CA GLN A 235 -7.84 -28.12 -4.03
C GLN A 235 -8.58 -28.98 -2.99
N PRO A 236 -7.93 -30.01 -2.41
CA PRO A 236 -8.40 -30.62 -1.18
C PRO A 236 -8.60 -29.56 -0.08
N LEU A 237 -9.56 -29.77 0.82
CA LEU A 237 -9.93 -28.80 1.87
C LEU A 237 -8.72 -28.37 2.70
N GLU A 238 -7.88 -29.31 3.11
CA GLU A 238 -6.65 -29.03 3.88
C GLU A 238 -5.69 -28.10 3.13
N ASN A 239 -5.49 -28.34 1.83
CA ASN A 239 -4.65 -27.46 1.00
C ASN A 239 -5.28 -26.07 0.82
N GLN A 240 -6.60 -26.01 0.69
CA GLN A 240 -7.33 -24.75 0.59
C GLN A 240 -7.17 -23.91 1.87
N GLU A 241 -7.32 -24.52 3.04
CA GLU A 241 -7.10 -23.82 4.32
C GLU A 241 -5.67 -23.31 4.46
N ARG A 242 -4.67 -24.10 4.04
CA ARG A 242 -3.26 -23.67 4.05
C ARG A 242 -3.00 -22.52 3.08
N LEU A 243 -3.55 -22.56 1.87
CA LEU A 243 -3.47 -21.45 0.91
C LEU A 243 -4.14 -20.20 1.44
N CYS A 244 -5.31 -20.30 2.05
CA CYS A 244 -6.00 -19.18 2.67
C CYS A 244 -5.17 -18.57 3.82
N ARG A 245 -4.48 -19.39 4.61
CA ARG A 245 -3.56 -18.93 5.66
C ARG A 245 -2.41 -18.12 5.08
N ILE A 246 -1.73 -18.61 4.02
CA ILE A 246 -0.64 -17.93 3.33
C ILE A 246 -1.15 -16.63 2.70
N ALA A 247 -2.31 -16.67 2.03
CA ALA A 247 -2.93 -15.48 1.46
C ALA A 247 -3.25 -14.41 2.53
N ALA A 248 -3.77 -14.82 3.70
CA ALA A 248 -4.03 -13.92 4.81
C ALA A 248 -2.75 -13.25 5.35
N GLN A 249 -1.65 -14.01 5.45
CA GLN A 249 -0.35 -13.49 5.88
C GLN A 249 0.23 -12.50 4.87
N LEU A 250 0.29 -12.87 3.60
CA LEU A 250 0.82 -11.99 2.54
C LEU A 250 -0.03 -10.72 2.35
N ALA A 251 -1.37 -10.86 2.32
CA ALA A 251 -2.25 -9.71 2.23
C ALA A 251 -2.17 -8.82 3.49
N GLY A 252 -2.06 -9.40 4.68
CA GLY A 252 -1.83 -8.66 5.92
C GLY A 252 -0.51 -7.91 5.92
N LEU A 253 0.57 -8.52 5.40
CA LEU A 253 1.87 -7.88 5.24
C LEU A 253 1.79 -6.74 4.20
N ALA A 254 1.14 -6.95 3.06
CA ALA A 254 0.89 -5.89 2.07
C ALA A 254 0.12 -4.72 2.69
N GLY A 255 -0.93 -4.98 3.48
CA GLY A 255 -1.67 -3.96 4.22
C GLY A 255 -0.80 -3.17 5.18
N PHE A 256 0.12 -3.84 5.88
CA PHE A 256 1.06 -3.21 6.79
C PHE A 256 2.09 -2.34 6.04
N ILE A 257 2.63 -2.83 4.91
CA ILE A 257 3.53 -2.03 4.06
C ILE A 257 2.80 -0.81 3.48
N MET A 258 1.54 -0.97 3.02
CA MET A 258 0.74 0.15 2.53
C MET A 258 0.43 1.18 3.62
N THR A 259 0.31 0.77 4.88
CA THR A 259 0.23 1.68 6.03
C THR A 259 1.51 2.52 6.13
N ASN A 260 2.69 1.92 5.98
CA ASN A 260 3.96 2.66 5.98
C ASN A 260 4.07 3.64 4.81
N LEU A 261 3.52 3.28 3.65
CA LEU A 261 3.53 4.13 2.44
C LEU A 261 2.46 5.23 2.46
N GLY A 262 1.54 5.22 3.44
CA GLY A 262 0.52 6.26 3.61
C GLY A 262 -0.75 6.09 2.77
N ASP A 263 -0.89 5.02 1.98
CA ASP A 263 -2.15 4.74 1.29
C ASP A 263 -3.12 3.97 2.18
N HIS A 264 -3.86 4.71 2.98
CA HIS A 264 -4.81 4.14 3.95
C HIS A 264 -5.94 3.35 3.29
N ARG A 265 -6.37 3.75 2.10
CA ARG A 265 -7.44 3.08 1.36
C ARG A 265 -6.99 1.69 0.90
N LEU A 266 -5.81 1.59 0.30
CA LEU A 266 -5.24 0.32 -0.12
C LEU A 266 -4.86 -0.54 1.10
N ALA A 267 -4.29 0.04 2.17
CA ALA A 267 -4.01 -0.67 3.41
C ALA A 267 -5.27 -1.37 3.96
N ARG A 268 -6.39 -0.64 4.09
CA ARG A 268 -7.68 -1.19 4.54
C ARG A 268 -8.22 -2.25 3.57
N SER A 269 -8.01 -2.09 2.27
CA SER A 269 -8.44 -3.07 1.26
C SER A 269 -7.66 -4.37 1.40
N PHE A 270 -6.34 -4.32 1.57
CA PHE A 270 -5.52 -5.50 1.83
C PHE A 270 -5.86 -6.18 3.17
N PHE A 271 -6.09 -5.43 4.23
CA PHE A 271 -6.57 -6.01 5.50
C PHE A 271 -7.96 -6.65 5.36
N ARG A 272 -8.85 -6.12 4.51
CA ARG A 272 -10.13 -6.77 4.20
C ARG A 272 -9.89 -8.11 3.51
N THR A 273 -9.04 -8.16 2.48
CA THR A 273 -8.64 -9.43 1.82
C THR A 273 -8.03 -10.41 2.82
N ALA A 274 -7.11 -9.94 3.68
CA ALA A 274 -6.51 -10.77 4.72
C ALA A 274 -7.55 -11.33 5.71
N ARG A 275 -8.56 -10.53 6.09
CA ARG A 275 -9.65 -11.00 6.96
C ARG A 275 -10.49 -12.07 6.28
N THR A 276 -10.89 -11.85 5.01
CA THR A 276 -11.65 -12.85 4.25
C THR A 276 -10.89 -14.17 4.18
N ALA A 277 -9.60 -14.13 3.83
CA ALA A 277 -8.78 -15.32 3.77
C ALA A 277 -8.61 -15.98 5.15
N ALA A 278 -8.48 -15.19 6.23
CA ALA A 278 -8.41 -15.74 7.60
C ALA A 278 -9.73 -16.36 8.04
N ASP A 279 -10.87 -15.79 7.63
CA ASP A 279 -12.20 -16.37 7.94
C ASP A 279 -12.40 -17.76 7.30
N GLU A 280 -11.90 -17.95 6.07
CA GLU A 280 -11.93 -19.26 5.37
C GLU A 280 -11.12 -20.35 6.09
N THR A 281 -10.15 -19.99 6.92
CA THR A 281 -9.38 -20.98 7.70
C THR A 281 -10.04 -21.37 9.02
N GLY A 282 -11.06 -20.65 9.48
CA GLY A 282 -11.62 -20.82 10.83
C GLY A 282 -10.65 -20.46 11.97
N ASP A 283 -9.41 -20.05 11.68
CA ASP A 283 -8.38 -19.73 12.68
C ASP A 283 -8.62 -18.36 13.33
N ARG A 284 -9.16 -18.37 14.52
CA ARG A 284 -9.42 -17.17 15.32
C ARG A 284 -8.14 -16.40 15.66
N ALA A 285 -6.99 -17.07 15.84
CA ALA A 285 -5.73 -16.41 16.17
C ALA A 285 -5.20 -15.63 14.96
N LEU A 286 -5.28 -16.22 13.76
CA LEU A 286 -4.95 -15.54 12.52
C LEU A 286 -5.88 -14.33 12.29
N ARG A 287 -7.17 -14.49 12.51
CA ARG A 287 -8.15 -13.41 12.41
C ARG A 287 -7.86 -12.27 13.40
N ALA A 288 -7.48 -12.62 14.64
CA ALA A 288 -7.09 -11.64 15.65
C ALA A 288 -5.82 -10.90 15.24
N TRP A 289 -4.82 -11.61 14.69
CA TRP A 289 -3.59 -11.03 14.18
C TRP A 289 -3.86 -10.01 13.06
N VAL A 290 -4.67 -10.37 12.06
CA VAL A 290 -5.06 -9.42 11.00
C VAL A 290 -5.74 -8.18 11.57
N THR A 291 -6.65 -8.36 12.53
CA THR A 291 -7.42 -7.26 13.13
C THR A 291 -6.53 -6.32 13.94
N VAL A 292 -5.57 -6.84 14.71
CA VAL A 292 -4.64 -5.98 15.47
C VAL A 292 -3.67 -5.25 14.54
N ARG A 293 -3.24 -5.86 13.43
CA ARG A 293 -2.40 -5.17 12.44
C ARG A 293 -3.17 -4.05 11.72
N GLU A 294 -4.44 -4.28 11.38
CA GLU A 294 -5.31 -3.25 10.81
C GLU A 294 -5.49 -2.05 11.73
N SER A 295 -5.52 -2.25 13.06
CA SER A 295 -5.66 -1.16 14.02
C SER A 295 -4.50 -0.16 13.99
N LEU A 296 -3.36 -0.51 13.40
CA LEU A 296 -2.23 0.39 13.22
C LEU A 296 -2.53 1.50 12.20
N VAL A 297 -3.43 1.27 11.23
CA VAL A 297 -3.82 2.31 10.25
C VAL A 297 -4.39 3.52 10.97
N PRO A 298 -5.51 3.43 11.72
CA PRO A 298 -6.04 4.58 12.44
C PRO A 298 -5.12 5.05 13.58
N LEU A 299 -4.32 4.16 14.18
CA LEU A 299 -3.40 4.52 15.26
C LEU A 299 -2.33 5.51 14.78
N TYR A 300 -1.73 5.28 13.61
CA TYR A 300 -0.66 6.12 13.10
C TYR A 300 -1.16 7.39 12.41
N TYR A 301 -2.40 7.38 11.90
CA TYR A 301 -2.93 8.47 11.09
C TYR A 301 -4.07 9.25 11.76
N GLY A 302 -4.18 9.15 13.07
CA GLY A 302 -4.90 10.13 13.88
C GLY A 302 -6.36 9.79 14.18
N ASP A 303 -6.78 8.52 14.12
CA ASP A 303 -8.09 8.08 14.61
C ASP A 303 -7.98 7.11 15.80
N PRO A 304 -7.59 7.60 17.01
CA PRO A 304 -7.44 6.76 18.19
C PRO A 304 -8.73 6.03 18.60
N PRO A 305 -9.94 6.60 18.47
CA PRO A 305 -11.19 5.88 18.74
C PRO A 305 -11.34 4.62 17.88
N GLU A 306 -11.10 4.69 16.57
CA GLU A 306 -11.16 3.53 15.67
C GLU A 306 -10.08 2.50 16.03
N ALA A 307 -8.84 2.96 16.29
CA ALA A 307 -7.75 2.08 16.72
C ALA A 307 -8.11 1.31 17.99
N LEU A 308 -8.76 1.98 18.96
CA LEU A 308 -9.22 1.40 20.20
C LEU A 308 -10.30 0.30 19.96
N ILE A 309 -11.26 0.57 19.06
CA ILE A 309 -12.31 -0.41 18.71
C ILE A 309 -11.68 -1.65 18.10
N LEU A 310 -10.78 -1.49 17.15
CA LEU A 310 -10.12 -2.62 16.47
C LEU A 310 -9.21 -3.39 17.44
N ALA A 311 -8.47 -2.71 18.32
CA ALA A 311 -7.63 -3.36 19.32
C ALA A 311 -8.46 -4.22 20.29
N ARG A 312 -9.59 -3.73 20.76
CA ARG A 312 -10.51 -4.49 21.63
C ARG A 312 -11.12 -5.67 20.90
N LYS A 313 -11.57 -5.47 19.65
CA LYS A 313 -12.04 -6.58 18.81
C LYS A 313 -10.98 -7.66 18.63
N ALA A 314 -9.72 -7.28 18.44
CA ALA A 314 -8.63 -8.25 18.35
C ALA A 314 -8.41 -9.03 19.65
N GLN A 315 -8.56 -8.39 20.83
CA GLN A 315 -8.52 -9.06 22.13
C GLN A 315 -9.65 -10.07 22.28
N ASP A 316 -10.88 -9.71 21.89
CA ASP A 316 -12.04 -10.61 21.94
C ASP A 316 -11.86 -11.85 21.02
N LEU A 317 -11.27 -11.63 19.84
CA LEU A 317 -10.95 -12.70 18.89
C LEU A 317 -9.84 -13.62 19.42
N ALA A 318 -8.78 -13.04 20.00
CA ALA A 318 -7.64 -13.78 20.55
C ALA A 318 -8.04 -14.65 21.75
N GLY A 319 -9.03 -14.22 22.53
CA GLY A 319 -9.49 -14.94 23.70
C GLY A 319 -8.45 -14.99 24.83
N ARG A 320 -8.38 -16.14 25.56
CA ARG A 320 -7.48 -16.30 26.72
C ARG A 320 -6.15 -16.98 26.41
N ALA A 321 -6.02 -17.59 25.23
CA ALA A 321 -4.78 -18.27 24.87
C ALA A 321 -3.66 -17.26 24.62
N PRO A 322 -2.43 -17.50 25.10
CA PRO A 322 -1.30 -16.65 24.79
C PRO A 322 -0.99 -16.73 23.28
N GLY A 323 -0.93 -15.56 22.65
CA GLY A 323 -0.68 -15.44 21.22
C GLY A 323 -0.30 -14.01 20.87
N VAL A 324 0.20 -13.81 19.65
CA VAL A 324 0.70 -12.51 19.18
C VAL A 324 -0.34 -11.41 19.36
N ALA A 325 -1.56 -11.64 18.88
CA ALA A 325 -2.63 -10.64 19.00
C ALA A 325 -3.05 -10.41 20.46
N ALA A 326 -3.03 -11.45 21.32
CA ALA A 326 -3.35 -11.32 22.74
C ALA A 326 -2.37 -10.42 23.49
N ALA A 327 -1.09 -10.36 23.08
CA ALA A 327 -0.08 -9.47 23.65
C ALA A 327 -0.06 -8.09 22.98
N MET A 328 -0.16 -8.04 21.66
CA MET A 328 -0.05 -6.80 20.89
C MET A 328 -1.29 -5.91 21.04
N ALA A 329 -2.49 -6.49 21.07
CA ALA A 329 -3.72 -5.69 21.08
C ALA A 329 -3.89 -4.83 22.34
N PRO A 330 -3.58 -5.30 23.58
CA PRO A 330 -3.57 -4.41 24.73
C PRO A 330 -2.49 -3.31 24.64
N ALA A 331 -1.35 -3.55 23.98
CA ALA A 331 -0.34 -2.51 23.75
C ALA A 331 -0.82 -1.43 22.77
N VAL A 332 -1.53 -1.82 21.70
CA VAL A 332 -2.21 -0.87 20.80
C VAL A 332 -3.33 -0.12 21.53
N GLU A 333 -4.13 -0.81 22.35
CA GLU A 333 -5.15 -0.17 23.19
C GLU A 333 -4.53 0.90 24.10
N ALA A 334 -3.39 0.61 24.72
CA ALA A 334 -2.70 1.56 25.59
C ALA A 334 -2.24 2.81 24.80
N ARG A 335 -1.67 2.63 23.62
CA ARG A 335 -1.27 3.76 22.76
C ARG A 335 -2.46 4.61 22.34
N ALA A 336 -3.56 3.98 21.89
CA ALA A 336 -4.78 4.70 21.50
C ALA A 336 -5.36 5.50 22.67
N LEU A 337 -5.43 4.91 23.88
CA LEU A 337 -5.88 5.58 25.08
C LEU A 337 -4.93 6.71 25.49
N GLY A 338 -3.61 6.54 25.33
CA GLY A 338 -2.62 7.60 25.54
C GLY A 338 -2.81 8.78 24.60
N MET A 339 -3.07 8.51 23.31
CA MET A 339 -3.37 9.57 22.33
C MET A 339 -4.66 10.33 22.68
N LEU A 340 -5.70 9.63 23.16
CA LEU A 340 -6.93 10.27 23.64
C LEU A 340 -6.67 11.13 24.89
N ALA A 341 -5.80 10.68 25.81
CA ALA A 341 -5.38 11.48 26.96
C ALA A 341 -4.68 12.77 26.53
N LEU A 342 -3.79 12.68 25.53
CA LEU A 342 -3.09 13.84 24.93
C LEU A 342 -4.06 14.83 24.27
N GLN A 343 -5.19 14.33 23.73
CA GLN A 343 -6.30 15.13 23.21
C GLN A 343 -7.26 15.68 24.27
N GLY A 344 -6.89 15.60 25.55
CA GLY A 344 -7.68 16.13 26.67
C GLY A 344 -8.58 15.11 27.39
N ARG A 345 -8.63 13.84 26.95
CA ARG A 345 -9.40 12.78 27.59
C ARG A 345 -8.61 12.15 28.75
N SER A 346 -8.40 12.92 29.81
CA SER A 346 -7.62 12.47 30.98
C SER A 346 -8.24 11.27 31.73
N ASP A 347 -9.55 11.03 31.54
CA ASP A 347 -10.26 9.85 32.02
C ASP A 347 -9.70 8.52 31.50
N THR A 348 -8.98 8.56 30.36
CA THR A 348 -8.38 7.36 29.74
C THR A 348 -7.05 6.92 30.36
N VAL A 349 -6.37 7.78 31.14
CA VAL A 349 -5.03 7.52 31.71
C VAL A 349 -4.96 6.23 32.54
N PRO A 350 -5.89 5.95 33.49
CA PRO A 350 -5.83 4.72 34.26
C PRO A 350 -6.03 3.46 33.39
N ALA A 351 -6.88 3.56 32.35
CA ALA A 351 -7.14 2.47 31.42
C ALA A 351 -5.90 2.18 30.54
N ALA A 352 -5.19 3.21 30.06
CA ALA A 352 -3.96 3.06 29.30
C ALA A 352 -2.88 2.33 30.12
N ARG A 353 -2.68 2.72 31.38
CA ARG A 353 -1.72 2.05 32.28
C ARG A 353 -2.08 0.58 32.53
N ARG A 354 -3.37 0.26 32.76
CA ARG A 354 -3.83 -1.13 32.90
C ARG A 354 -3.62 -1.93 31.63
N ALA A 355 -3.82 -1.33 30.47
CA ALA A 355 -3.61 -2.00 29.19
C ALA A 355 -2.12 -2.35 28.97
N LEU A 356 -1.17 -1.47 29.34
CA LEU A 356 0.27 -1.80 29.31
C LEU A 356 0.61 -2.98 30.24
N VAL A 357 0.07 -3.00 31.46
CA VAL A 357 0.30 -4.12 32.39
C VAL A 357 -0.23 -5.43 31.79
N ARG A 358 -1.40 -5.42 31.15
CA ARG A 358 -1.93 -6.60 30.47
C ARG A 358 -1.04 -7.03 29.31
N ALA A 359 -0.58 -6.08 28.47
CA ALA A 359 0.29 -6.36 27.35
C ALA A 359 1.57 -7.08 27.80
N ARG A 360 2.25 -6.55 28.83
CA ARG A 360 3.46 -7.14 29.42
C ARG A 360 3.18 -8.52 29.96
N ALA A 361 2.13 -8.69 30.78
CA ALA A 361 1.80 -9.97 31.39
C ALA A 361 1.46 -11.09 30.38
N VAL A 362 0.93 -10.75 29.20
CA VAL A 362 0.69 -11.72 28.12
C VAL A 362 2.00 -11.96 27.35
N PHE A 363 2.75 -10.90 27.05
CA PHE A 363 4.02 -10.98 26.34
C PHE A 363 5.02 -11.93 27.04
N ASP A 364 5.15 -11.84 28.36
CA ASP A 364 6.07 -12.65 29.16
C ASP A 364 5.73 -14.16 29.12
N ARG A 365 4.55 -14.51 28.58
CA ARG A 365 4.10 -15.91 28.40
C ARG A 365 4.13 -16.37 26.94
N LEU A 366 4.54 -15.50 26.02
CA LEU A 366 4.61 -15.87 24.59
C LEU A 366 5.75 -16.86 24.34
N PRO A 367 5.52 -17.87 23.49
CA PRO A 367 6.60 -18.74 23.03
C PRO A 367 7.59 -17.98 22.14
N GLN A 368 8.87 -18.41 22.19
CA GLN A 368 9.95 -17.73 21.47
C GLN A 368 9.68 -17.43 19.98
N PRO A 369 9.12 -18.34 19.17
CA PRO A 369 8.85 -18.03 17.77
C PRO A 369 7.95 -16.79 17.58
N CYS A 370 7.02 -16.55 18.52
CA CYS A 370 6.13 -15.38 18.47
C CYS A 370 6.84 -14.07 18.85
N THR A 371 8.01 -14.13 19.50
CA THR A 371 8.72 -12.94 20.02
C THR A 371 9.94 -12.55 19.17
N THR A 372 10.25 -13.28 18.12
CA THR A 372 11.44 -13.04 17.26
C THR A 372 11.11 -12.38 15.93
N ASP A 373 9.91 -12.59 15.41
CA ASP A 373 9.47 -12.05 14.12
C ASP A 373 8.80 -10.69 14.29
N LEU A 374 9.20 -9.71 13.48
CA LEU A 374 8.66 -8.34 13.52
C LEU A 374 7.35 -8.17 12.78
N ALA A 375 7.15 -8.92 11.70
CA ALA A 375 5.96 -8.79 10.87
C ALA A 375 4.80 -9.67 11.38
N PHE A 376 5.09 -10.94 11.66
CA PHE A 376 4.06 -11.89 12.08
C PHE A 376 4.02 -12.12 13.60
N GLY A 377 5.10 -11.80 14.32
CA GLY A 377 5.22 -11.85 15.76
C GLY A 377 4.93 -10.52 16.47
N PHE A 378 5.28 -10.49 17.76
CA PHE A 378 5.34 -9.28 18.58
C PHE A 378 6.55 -9.37 19.50
N THR A 379 7.53 -8.48 19.31
CA THR A 379 8.86 -8.57 19.93
C THR A 379 8.99 -7.64 21.13
N GLU A 380 9.99 -7.91 22.00
CA GLU A 380 10.28 -7.03 23.17
C GLU A 380 10.58 -5.59 22.71
N ARG A 381 11.29 -5.41 21.59
CA ARG A 381 11.58 -4.06 21.06
C ARG A 381 10.32 -3.32 20.63
N GLN A 382 9.34 -4.02 20.03
CA GLN A 382 8.03 -3.43 19.68
C GLN A 382 7.22 -3.10 20.93
N LEU A 383 7.20 -3.99 21.94
CA LEU A 383 6.52 -3.72 23.21
C LEU A 383 7.14 -2.52 23.92
N ALA A 384 8.48 -2.46 24.02
CA ALA A 384 9.19 -1.33 24.61
C ALA A 384 8.90 -0.01 23.88
N PHE A 385 8.82 -0.04 22.56
CA PHE A 385 8.41 1.11 21.75
C PHE A 385 6.97 1.55 22.08
N TYR A 386 6.03 0.62 22.19
CA TYR A 386 4.63 0.93 22.50
C TYR A 386 4.46 1.44 23.94
N GLU A 387 5.22 0.88 24.90
CA GLU A 387 5.32 1.40 26.26
C GLU A 387 5.81 2.85 26.27
N GLY A 388 6.91 3.13 25.55
CA GLY A 388 7.51 4.44 25.48
C GLY A 388 6.59 5.49 24.85
N ASP A 389 5.95 5.20 23.73
CA ASP A 389 4.98 6.08 23.10
C ASP A 389 3.79 6.36 24.04
N THR A 390 3.29 5.32 24.73
CA THR A 390 2.19 5.48 25.68
C THR A 390 2.58 6.37 26.84
N PHE A 391 3.73 6.12 27.49
CA PHE A 391 4.20 6.95 28.62
C PHE A 391 4.44 8.40 28.21
N THR A 392 5.01 8.63 27.01
CA THR A 392 5.19 9.98 26.45
C THR A 392 3.85 10.70 26.33
N ALA A 393 2.84 10.04 25.76
CA ALA A 393 1.49 10.61 25.58
C ALA A 393 0.77 10.85 26.94
N LEU A 394 1.09 10.07 27.97
CA LEU A 394 0.56 10.26 29.33
C LEU A 394 1.32 11.31 30.16
N GLY A 395 2.35 11.97 29.59
CA GLY A 395 3.18 12.96 30.29
C GLY A 395 4.24 12.36 31.24
N ASP A 396 4.44 11.05 31.25
CA ASP A 396 5.47 10.38 32.06
C ASP A 396 6.77 10.27 31.24
N HIS A 397 7.43 11.44 31.04
CA HIS A 397 8.57 11.58 30.13
C HIS A 397 9.77 10.71 30.54
N ARG A 398 9.99 10.53 31.86
CA ARG A 398 11.07 9.70 32.36
C ARG A 398 10.88 8.22 31.92
N ARG A 399 9.71 7.65 32.19
CA ARG A 399 9.42 6.28 31.77
C ARG A 399 9.35 6.15 30.25
N GLY A 400 8.86 7.19 29.55
CA GLY A 400 8.85 7.26 28.10
C GLY A 400 10.26 7.14 27.54
N GLU A 401 11.20 7.96 28.00
CA GLU A 401 12.60 7.94 27.56
C GLU A 401 13.31 6.62 27.91
N GLU A 402 13.09 6.09 29.12
CA GLU A 402 13.64 4.79 29.55
C GLU A 402 13.18 3.65 28.62
N ALA A 403 11.89 3.59 28.30
CA ALA A 403 11.32 2.55 27.43
C ALA A 403 11.79 2.69 25.97
N LEU A 404 11.82 3.91 25.42
CA LEU A 404 12.29 4.18 24.06
C LEU A 404 13.79 3.93 23.93
N SER A 405 14.59 4.27 24.93
CA SER A 405 16.02 3.95 24.95
C SER A 405 16.26 2.44 24.98
N ARG A 406 15.50 1.70 25.79
CA ARG A 406 15.51 0.23 25.78
C ARG A 406 15.14 -0.33 24.40
N ALA A 407 14.08 0.20 23.77
CA ALA A 407 13.72 -0.20 22.41
C ALA A 407 14.89 -0.02 21.44
N LEU A 408 15.56 1.14 21.46
CA LEU A 408 16.69 1.42 20.55
C LEU A 408 17.88 0.46 20.74
N THR A 409 18.14 -0.02 21.95
CA THR A 409 19.19 -1.01 22.19
C THR A 409 18.84 -2.39 21.64
N LEU A 410 17.55 -2.69 21.48
CA LEU A 410 17.04 -3.96 20.97
C LEU A 410 16.87 -3.98 19.44
N TYR A 411 16.69 -2.81 18.80
CA TYR A 411 16.60 -2.70 17.34
C TYR A 411 18.00 -2.75 16.71
N ALA A 412 18.19 -3.63 15.74
CA ALA A 412 19.40 -3.64 14.93
C ALA A 412 19.51 -2.36 14.06
N ALA A 413 20.72 -2.03 13.62
CA ALA A 413 20.92 -0.89 12.72
C ALA A 413 20.21 -1.07 11.35
N THR A 414 19.98 -2.33 10.95
CA THR A 414 19.26 -2.72 9.74
C THR A 414 17.75 -2.54 9.86
N ASP A 415 17.19 -2.43 11.06
CA ASP A 415 15.76 -2.24 11.32
C ASP A 415 15.37 -0.76 11.10
N ARG A 416 15.45 -0.29 9.87
CA ARG A 416 15.49 1.13 9.53
C ARG A 416 14.20 1.87 9.87
N VAL A 417 13.03 1.30 9.53
CA VAL A 417 11.73 1.99 9.69
C VAL A 417 11.37 2.10 11.17
N ASP A 418 11.26 0.97 11.88
CA ASP A 418 10.84 0.98 13.29
C ASP A 418 11.85 1.70 14.19
N ARG A 419 13.16 1.51 13.95
CA ARG A 419 14.21 2.22 14.67
C ARG A 419 14.06 3.74 14.52
N THR A 420 13.72 4.22 13.33
CA THR A 420 13.47 5.65 13.09
C THR A 420 12.20 6.12 13.79
N LEU A 421 11.11 5.31 13.80
CA LEU A 421 9.91 5.61 14.58
C LEU A 421 10.22 5.77 16.06
N VAL A 422 11.08 4.92 16.63
CA VAL A 422 11.53 5.05 18.04
C VAL A 422 12.32 6.35 18.27
N ARG A 423 13.23 6.71 17.34
CA ARG A 423 13.99 7.98 17.43
C ARG A 423 13.06 9.20 17.39
N LEU A 424 12.04 9.18 16.53
CA LEU A 424 11.00 10.22 16.48
C LEU A 424 10.16 10.23 17.76
N GLY A 425 9.89 9.07 18.36
CA GLY A 425 9.25 8.96 19.67
C GLY A 425 10.07 9.63 20.79
N ARG A 426 11.40 9.42 20.80
CA ARG A 426 12.31 10.09 21.73
C ARG A 426 12.35 11.61 21.51
N ALA A 427 12.34 12.05 20.25
CA ALA A 427 12.22 13.47 19.95
C ALA A 427 10.93 14.07 20.51
N ALA A 428 9.79 13.39 20.37
CA ALA A 428 8.54 13.80 20.98
C ALA A 428 8.62 13.83 22.53
N CYS A 429 9.31 12.88 23.16
CA CYS A 429 9.54 12.86 24.61
C CYS A 429 10.32 14.12 25.06
N ARG A 430 11.36 14.52 24.33
CA ARG A 430 12.14 15.76 24.60
C ARG A 430 11.28 17.00 24.47
N LEU A 431 10.45 17.10 23.42
CA LEU A 431 9.50 18.20 23.28
C LEU A 431 8.57 18.32 24.48
N HIS A 432 8.04 17.20 24.94
CA HIS A 432 7.17 17.17 26.11
C HIS A 432 7.92 17.49 27.43
N ALA A 433 9.21 17.24 27.49
CA ALA A 433 10.08 17.65 28.61
C ALA A 433 10.47 19.15 28.56
N GLY A 434 10.06 19.88 27.50
CA GLY A 434 10.26 21.33 27.38
C GLY A 434 11.52 21.74 26.61
N ASP A 435 12.10 20.83 25.81
CA ASP A 435 13.29 21.07 24.98
C ASP A 435 12.95 20.93 23.49
N PRO A 436 12.35 21.97 22.83
CA PRO A 436 11.95 21.92 21.44
C PRO A 436 13.15 21.82 20.48
N ASP A 437 14.28 22.45 20.79
CA ASP A 437 15.46 22.51 19.93
C ASP A 437 16.13 21.13 19.84
N ALA A 438 16.34 20.48 20.98
CA ALA A 438 16.85 19.11 21.01
C ALA A 438 15.85 18.11 20.37
N ALA A 439 14.53 18.36 20.45
CA ALA A 439 13.53 17.54 19.81
C ALA A 439 13.62 17.63 18.28
N LEU A 440 13.68 18.85 17.71
CA LEU A 440 13.78 19.08 16.28
C LEU A 440 15.11 18.58 15.70
N SER A 441 16.23 18.84 16.38
CA SER A 441 17.55 18.36 16.00
C SER A 441 17.58 16.84 15.92
N ALA A 442 17.13 16.14 16.95
CA ALA A 442 17.10 14.68 16.98
C ALA A 442 16.17 14.08 15.92
N ALA A 443 15.01 14.70 15.66
CA ALA A 443 14.09 14.27 14.63
C ALA A 443 14.66 14.48 13.22
N ARG A 444 15.33 15.60 12.98
CA ARG A 444 16.02 15.91 11.73
C ARG A 444 17.13 14.89 11.44
N GLU A 445 17.99 14.62 12.40
CA GLU A 445 19.03 13.58 12.28
C GLU A 445 18.44 12.21 11.94
N ALA A 446 17.37 11.80 12.64
CA ALA A 446 16.71 10.52 12.41
C ALA A 446 16.21 10.35 10.97
N ILE A 447 15.75 11.43 10.33
CA ILE A 447 15.27 11.40 8.94
C ILE A 447 16.43 11.53 7.93
N ILE A 448 17.42 12.38 8.18
CA ILE A 448 18.53 12.62 7.23
C ILE A 448 19.43 11.38 7.11
N GLU A 449 19.72 10.71 8.22
CA GLU A 449 20.54 9.49 8.22
C GLU A 449 19.86 8.29 7.55
N LEU A 450 18.54 8.36 7.35
CA LEU A 450 17.81 7.29 6.71
C LEU A 450 17.98 7.38 5.19
N PRO A 451 18.34 6.29 4.49
CA PRO A 451 18.36 6.24 3.03
C PRO A 451 17.01 6.66 2.43
N VAL A 452 17.05 7.37 1.30
CA VAL A 452 15.85 8.00 0.70
C VAL A 452 14.74 6.98 0.43
N GLU A 453 15.11 5.79 -0.02
CA GLU A 453 14.19 4.69 -0.33
C GLU A 453 13.47 4.10 0.91
N HIS A 454 13.96 4.42 2.12
CA HIS A 454 13.34 4.02 3.39
C HIS A 454 12.52 5.16 4.03
N ARG A 455 12.57 6.39 3.49
CA ARG A 455 11.81 7.54 4.00
C ARG A 455 10.34 7.43 3.63
N SER A 456 9.66 6.47 4.24
CA SER A 456 8.24 6.19 4.02
C SER A 456 7.34 7.26 4.63
N ASP A 457 6.09 7.34 4.16
CA ASP A 457 5.16 8.40 4.60
C ASP A 457 4.86 8.35 6.10
N ILE A 458 4.79 7.16 6.71
CA ILE A 458 4.57 7.03 8.17
C ILE A 458 5.62 7.79 8.98
N LEU A 459 6.89 7.76 8.55
CA LEU A 459 7.99 8.48 9.23
C LEU A 459 7.86 9.97 9.03
N LEU A 460 7.59 10.39 7.78
CA LEU A 460 7.43 11.81 7.45
C LEU A 460 6.17 12.40 8.07
N HIS A 461 5.08 11.62 8.15
CA HIS A 461 3.87 12.02 8.83
C HIS A 461 4.13 12.25 10.33
N ARG A 462 4.81 11.31 11.01
CA ARG A 462 5.15 11.47 12.43
C ARG A 462 6.10 12.65 12.66
N ALA A 463 7.06 12.88 11.77
CA ALA A 463 7.93 14.03 11.82
C ALA A 463 7.14 15.36 11.63
N ARG A 464 6.20 15.41 10.68
CA ARG A 464 5.31 16.58 10.50
C ARG A 464 4.47 16.86 11.74
N LEU A 465 3.91 15.83 12.39
CA LEU A 465 3.16 15.99 13.64
C LEU A 465 4.02 16.57 14.76
N LEU A 466 5.30 16.19 14.84
CA LEU A 466 6.23 16.80 15.79
C LEU A 466 6.42 18.29 15.49
N GLY A 467 6.64 18.66 14.23
CA GLY A 467 6.77 20.07 13.81
C GLY A 467 5.52 20.90 14.13
N VAL A 468 4.32 20.35 13.91
CA VAL A 468 3.05 20.98 14.29
C VAL A 468 3.00 21.18 15.81
N ALA A 469 3.33 20.16 16.60
CA ALA A 469 3.32 20.25 18.05
C ALA A 469 4.32 21.27 18.61
N VAL A 470 5.47 21.46 17.95
CA VAL A 470 6.43 22.53 18.31
C VAL A 470 5.83 23.89 18.00
N ARG A 471 5.29 24.09 16.80
CA ARG A 471 4.66 25.35 16.40
C ARG A 471 3.54 25.78 17.34
N ASP A 472 2.67 24.84 17.70
CA ASP A 472 1.50 25.11 18.57
C ASP A 472 1.90 25.51 19.99
N ARG A 473 3.04 25.01 20.52
CA ARG A 473 3.48 25.24 21.90
C ARG A 473 4.51 26.35 22.03
N HIS A 474 5.39 26.52 21.04
CA HIS A 474 6.56 27.39 21.11
C HIS A 474 6.59 28.46 20.01
N GLY A 475 5.61 28.44 19.07
CA GLY A 475 5.58 29.34 17.93
C GLY A 475 6.60 28.97 16.84
N GLU A 476 6.89 29.94 15.97
CA GLU A 476 7.91 29.77 14.92
C GLU A 476 9.29 30.03 15.53
N ILE A 477 10.10 28.99 15.56
CA ILE A 477 11.51 29.04 15.98
C ILE A 477 12.42 28.70 14.79
N PRO A 478 13.66 29.20 14.72
CA PRO A 478 14.56 29.00 13.57
C PRO A 478 14.75 27.52 13.21
N GLU A 479 14.92 26.66 14.20
CA GLU A 479 15.14 25.20 14.07
C GLU A 479 13.93 24.52 13.38
N LEU A 480 12.71 25.06 13.57
CA LEU A 480 11.50 24.52 12.91
C LEU A 480 11.52 24.74 11.40
N ALA A 481 12.05 25.87 10.93
CA ALA A 481 12.19 26.14 9.50
C ALA A 481 13.17 25.14 8.85
N GLU A 482 14.36 24.96 9.45
CA GLU A 482 15.36 23.97 8.97
C GLU A 482 14.82 22.55 8.99
N PHE A 483 14.11 22.17 10.05
CA PHE A 483 13.48 20.86 10.16
C PHE A 483 12.43 20.66 9.06
N THR A 484 11.57 21.65 8.84
CA THR A 484 10.51 21.58 7.82
C THR A 484 11.10 21.45 6.41
N GLU A 485 12.20 22.17 6.11
CA GLU A 485 12.92 22.01 4.85
C GLU A 485 13.46 20.58 4.68
N ALA A 486 14.09 20.03 5.72
CA ALA A 486 14.68 18.69 5.69
C ALA A 486 13.67 17.58 5.39
N ILE A 487 12.43 17.70 5.89
CA ILE A 487 11.36 16.70 5.68
C ILE A 487 10.52 16.99 4.43
N SER A 488 10.76 18.09 3.72
CA SER A 488 10.01 18.48 2.52
C SER A 488 10.36 17.60 1.30
N PRO A 489 9.50 17.56 0.26
CA PRO A 489 9.83 16.89 -1.00
C PRO A 489 11.06 17.50 -1.73
N ALA A 490 11.31 18.80 -1.56
CA ALA A 490 12.47 19.50 -2.14
C ALA A 490 13.77 19.14 -1.40
N GLY A 491 13.76 19.03 -0.08
CA GLY A 491 14.89 18.58 0.72
C GLY A 491 15.32 17.14 0.39
N ARG A 492 14.37 16.29 0.02
CA ARG A 492 14.64 14.92 -0.47
C ARG A 492 15.51 14.88 -1.73
N ARG A 493 15.37 15.84 -2.65
CA ARG A 493 16.15 15.91 -3.90
C ARG A 493 17.58 16.39 -3.66
N ARG A 494 17.81 17.28 -2.70
CA ARG A 494 19.16 17.81 -2.40
C ARG A 494 20.07 16.77 -1.73
N THR A 495 19.54 15.93 -0.86
CA THR A 495 20.33 14.84 -0.24
C THR A 495 20.67 13.71 -1.21
N ALA A 496 19.83 13.46 -2.23
CA ALA A 496 20.10 12.47 -3.27
C ALA A 496 21.17 12.93 -4.29
N SER A 497 21.34 14.24 -4.52
CA SER A 497 22.37 14.80 -5.42
C SER A 497 23.72 15.05 -4.76
N GLY A 498 23.79 15.05 -3.42
CA GLY A 498 25.03 15.26 -2.67
C GLY A 498 25.91 14.00 -2.53
N ASP A 499 25.33 12.81 -2.74
CA ASP A 499 26.05 11.53 -2.57
C ASP A 499 26.75 11.04 -3.86
N SER A 500 26.55 11.72 -4.99
CA SER A 500 27.19 11.36 -6.27
C SER A 500 28.50 12.13 -6.55
N GLY A 501 29.02 12.90 -5.60
CA GLY A 501 30.20 13.76 -5.76
C GLY A 501 31.45 13.33 -4.94
N ALA A 502 31.42 12.20 -4.24
CA ALA A 502 32.57 11.71 -3.47
C ALA A 502 32.77 10.21 -3.73
N ALA A 503 33.33 9.89 -4.88
CA ALA A 503 34.03 8.61 -5.16
C ALA A 503 35.13 8.88 -6.19
#